data_d00e2fc4fa1cae3e690f2fbe88fd579b
#
_entry.id   d00e2fc4fa1cae3e690f2fbe88fd579b
#
_cell.length_a   1.000
_cell.length_b   1.000
_cell.length_c   1.000
_cell.angle_alpha   90.00
_cell.angle_beta   90.00
_cell.angle_gamma   90.00
#
_symmetry.space_group_name_H-M   'P 1'
#
loop_
_entity.id
_entity.type
_entity.pdbx_description
1 polymer ?
#
loop_
_entity_poly.entity_id
_entity_poly.type
_entity_poly.pdbx_seq_one_letter_code
_entity_poly.pdbx_strand_id
1 'polypeptide(L)'
;MNNYSSFLKNFSGFFFKEQLKHLILHITNFCNFRCAHCFVDFETKKRDLKIEHYEKLSNKFKDLFWLDVGGGEPFLRKDLYKIVNLFKKQVVAIPTNGFLTDNILEQVKKIDTSNCELTINFSLDGLKDTHNMIRKNQQSWDKVWSTFEEIKKLDKAKLRVITVINNKNFDEIIPLMKEVQEKGIDFHSVMLLRGETLDDDVNLPDTNELKILAKEMFEILGKYNYGVGGNSARILRNYHRYLWKTSIRIIEEKKQVIPCYAGRSNMVVWGDGAVSSCEMLPAIGNINEKSIDQILESESLKKQKESIKNKECHCTHNCAMLTSIMYNPKKWGNLIYQKKP
;
A
#
# COMPACT_ATOMS: atom_id res chain seq x y z
N MET A 1 -8.88 13.02 -18.30
CA MET A 1 -10.25 12.50 -17.98
C MET A 1 -10.69 13.02 -16.64
N ASN A 2 -11.95 13.48 -16.51
CA ASN A 2 -12.43 14.05 -15.23
C ASN A 2 -12.40 12.98 -14.13
N ASN A 3 -11.61 13.19 -13.07
CA ASN A 3 -11.44 12.26 -11.94
C ASN A 3 -12.77 11.83 -11.28
N TYR A 4 -13.80 12.68 -11.37
CA TYR A 4 -15.14 12.38 -10.82
C TYR A 4 -15.91 11.30 -11.60
N SER A 5 -15.86 11.30 -12.93
CA SER A 5 -16.56 10.30 -13.75
C SER A 5 -15.94 8.91 -13.54
N SER A 6 -14.63 8.87 -13.38
CA SER A 6 -13.87 7.66 -13.08
C SER A 6 -14.20 7.10 -11.68
N PHE A 7 -14.27 7.97 -10.67
CA PHE A 7 -14.67 7.58 -9.32
C PHE A 7 -16.10 7.01 -9.29
N LEU A 8 -17.06 7.68 -9.93
CA LEU A 8 -18.45 7.23 -9.99
C LEU A 8 -18.58 5.87 -10.71
N LYS A 9 -17.83 5.66 -11.80
CA LYS A 9 -17.80 4.37 -12.52
C LYS A 9 -17.27 3.25 -11.62
N ASN A 10 -16.21 3.49 -10.86
CA ASN A 10 -15.64 2.49 -9.95
C ASN A 10 -16.56 2.20 -8.77
N PHE A 11 -17.19 3.25 -8.22
CA PHE A 11 -18.18 3.12 -7.16
C PHE A 11 -19.37 2.25 -7.61
N SER A 12 -19.95 2.57 -8.78
CA SER A 12 -21.06 1.79 -9.33
C SER A 12 -20.63 0.34 -9.63
N GLY A 13 -19.43 0.13 -10.16
CA GLY A 13 -18.89 -1.20 -10.43
C GLY A 13 -18.76 -2.06 -9.17
N PHE A 14 -18.38 -1.45 -8.05
CA PHE A 14 -18.31 -2.16 -6.77
C PHE A 14 -19.70 -2.51 -6.21
N PHE A 15 -20.62 -1.53 -6.14
CA PHE A 15 -21.92 -1.73 -5.48
C PHE A 15 -22.91 -2.56 -6.29
N PHE A 16 -22.97 -2.37 -7.61
CA PHE A 16 -23.97 -3.00 -8.45
C PHE A 16 -23.48 -4.24 -9.21
N LYS A 17 -22.16 -4.39 -9.38
CA LYS A 17 -21.58 -5.51 -10.14
C LYS A 17 -20.63 -6.38 -9.33
N GLU A 18 -20.43 -6.07 -8.04
CA GLU A 18 -19.47 -6.75 -7.14
C GLU A 18 -18.06 -6.92 -7.74
N GLN A 19 -17.64 -5.97 -8.57
CA GLN A 19 -16.35 -6.03 -9.23
C GLN A 19 -15.22 -5.70 -8.25
N LEU A 20 -14.22 -6.56 -8.21
CA LEU A 20 -12.95 -6.26 -7.56
C LEU A 20 -12.30 -5.04 -8.23
N LYS A 21 -11.92 -4.04 -7.43
CA LYS A 21 -11.37 -2.77 -7.91
C LYS A 21 -9.94 -2.51 -7.47
N HIS A 22 -9.44 -3.29 -6.53
CA HIS A 22 -8.09 -3.17 -5.99
C HIS A 22 -7.43 -4.55 -5.96
N LEU A 23 -6.34 -4.71 -6.69
CA LEU A 23 -5.53 -5.93 -6.68
C LEU A 23 -4.16 -5.63 -6.09
N ILE A 24 -3.73 -6.45 -5.16
CA ILE A 24 -2.41 -6.40 -4.53
C ILE A 24 -1.63 -7.60 -5.03
N LEU A 25 -0.54 -7.36 -5.73
CA LEU A 25 0.36 -8.38 -6.25
C LEU A 25 1.68 -8.34 -5.48
N HIS A 26 1.93 -9.33 -4.66
CA HIS A 26 3.28 -9.61 -4.18
C HIS A 26 4.00 -10.46 -5.22
N ILE A 27 4.71 -9.81 -6.16
CA ILE A 27 5.25 -10.50 -7.34
C ILE A 27 6.47 -11.37 -7.03
N THR A 28 7.10 -11.17 -5.88
CA THR A 28 8.24 -11.96 -5.40
C THR A 28 8.36 -11.89 -3.88
N ASN A 29 8.87 -12.95 -3.26
CA ASN A 29 9.28 -12.94 -1.85
C ASN A 29 10.78 -12.63 -1.69
N PHE A 30 11.54 -12.55 -2.79
CA PHE A 30 12.96 -12.20 -2.73
C PHE A 30 13.14 -10.71 -2.42
N CYS A 31 14.06 -10.42 -1.49
CA CYS A 31 14.47 -9.06 -1.14
C CYS A 31 15.97 -9.02 -0.89
N ASN A 32 16.61 -7.93 -1.26
CA ASN A 32 18.01 -7.66 -0.95
C ASN A 32 18.22 -7.10 0.48
N PHE A 33 17.13 -6.85 1.23
CA PHE A 33 17.14 -6.39 2.61
C PHE A 33 16.49 -7.38 3.58
N ARG A 34 16.75 -7.21 4.89
CA ARG A 34 16.12 -7.92 6.00
C ARG A 34 15.73 -6.92 7.08
N CYS A 35 14.83 -6.00 6.73
CA CYS A 35 14.41 -4.90 7.61
C CYS A 35 13.80 -5.41 8.90
N ALA A 36 14.13 -4.80 10.02
CA ALA A 36 13.69 -5.20 11.36
C ALA A 36 12.16 -5.36 11.50
N HIS A 37 11.39 -4.46 10.86
CA HIS A 37 9.92 -4.44 10.89
C HIS A 37 9.24 -5.21 9.75
N CYS A 38 9.99 -5.96 8.94
CA CYS A 38 9.43 -6.64 7.77
C CYS A 38 8.56 -7.84 8.18
N PHE A 39 7.40 -7.98 7.53
CA PHE A 39 6.47 -9.10 7.73
C PHE A 39 6.51 -10.14 6.60
N VAL A 40 7.39 -9.96 5.61
CA VAL A 40 7.53 -10.92 4.50
C VAL A 40 8.21 -12.19 4.99
N ASP A 41 7.62 -13.34 4.69
CA ASP A 41 8.25 -14.63 4.92
C ASP A 41 9.38 -14.88 3.90
N PHE A 42 10.61 -14.89 4.37
CA PHE A 42 11.81 -15.15 3.59
C PHE A 42 12.30 -16.61 3.66
N GLU A 43 11.74 -17.42 4.55
CA GLU A 43 12.19 -18.80 4.77
C GLU A 43 11.65 -19.76 3.71
N THR A 44 10.48 -19.44 3.19
CA THR A 44 9.83 -20.28 2.18
C THR A 44 10.47 -20.06 0.81
N LYS A 45 11.33 -21.01 0.38
CA LYS A 45 11.94 -21.03 -0.97
C LYS A 45 10.91 -21.40 -2.04
N LYS A 46 9.89 -20.59 -2.24
CA LYS A 46 8.91 -20.79 -3.29
C LYS A 46 9.34 -20.06 -4.56
N ARG A 47 9.01 -20.65 -5.71
CA ARG A 47 9.29 -20.02 -7.00
C ARG A 47 8.25 -18.96 -7.28
N ASP A 48 8.70 -17.80 -7.76
CA ASP A 48 7.82 -16.75 -8.23
C ASP A 48 6.98 -17.22 -9.43
N LEU A 49 5.75 -16.73 -9.50
CA LEU A 49 4.85 -16.95 -10.63
C LEU A 49 5.49 -16.50 -11.95
N LYS A 50 5.24 -17.25 -13.01
CA LYS A 50 5.62 -16.87 -14.37
C LYS A 50 4.64 -15.85 -14.95
N ILE A 51 5.05 -15.18 -16.02
CA ILE A 51 4.26 -14.11 -16.67
C ILE A 51 2.88 -14.60 -17.11
N GLU A 52 2.75 -15.85 -17.54
CA GLU A 52 1.48 -16.42 -18.02
C GLU A 52 0.39 -16.48 -16.94
N HIS A 53 0.78 -16.55 -15.65
CA HIS A 53 -0.18 -16.45 -14.54
C HIS A 53 -0.74 -15.04 -14.43
N TYR A 54 0.11 -14.01 -14.59
CA TYR A 54 -0.33 -12.62 -14.56
C TYR A 54 -1.17 -12.25 -15.78
N GLU A 55 -0.95 -12.85 -16.95
CA GLU A 55 -1.81 -12.73 -18.13
C GLU A 55 -3.23 -13.25 -17.82
N LYS A 56 -3.34 -14.43 -17.20
CA LYS A 56 -4.64 -14.98 -16.78
C LYS A 56 -5.34 -14.07 -15.76
N LEU A 57 -4.58 -13.56 -14.78
CA LEU A 57 -5.13 -12.64 -13.78
C LEU A 57 -5.59 -11.31 -14.41
N SER A 58 -4.83 -10.74 -15.36
CA SER A 58 -5.19 -9.51 -16.04
C SER A 58 -6.44 -9.67 -16.93
N ASN A 59 -6.62 -10.84 -17.53
CA ASN A 59 -7.83 -11.19 -18.27
C ASN A 59 -9.06 -11.32 -17.38
N LYS A 60 -8.89 -11.78 -16.14
CA LYS A 60 -9.99 -11.87 -15.15
C LYS A 60 -10.30 -10.51 -14.52
N PHE A 61 -9.29 -9.79 -14.06
CA PHE A 61 -9.45 -8.52 -13.34
C PHE A 61 -9.32 -7.33 -14.27
N LYS A 62 -10.35 -7.09 -15.05
CA LYS A 62 -10.45 -5.96 -15.97
C LYS A 62 -10.89 -4.69 -15.24
N ASP A 63 -10.42 -3.53 -15.68
CA ASP A 63 -10.81 -2.21 -15.18
C ASP A 63 -10.56 -2.01 -13.67
N LEU A 64 -9.36 -2.35 -13.20
CA LEU A 64 -8.92 -2.05 -11.85
C LEU A 64 -8.88 -0.53 -11.61
N PHE A 65 -9.32 -0.11 -10.43
CA PHE A 65 -9.05 1.24 -9.96
C PHE A 65 -7.61 1.36 -9.46
N TRP A 66 -7.17 0.39 -8.65
CA TRP A 66 -5.87 0.40 -8.00
C TRP A 66 -5.15 -0.94 -8.18
N LEU A 67 -3.88 -0.88 -8.53
CA LEU A 67 -2.97 -2.01 -8.57
C LEU A 67 -1.76 -1.71 -7.69
N ASP A 68 -1.60 -2.43 -6.57
CA ASP A 68 -0.36 -2.43 -5.80
C ASP A 68 0.54 -3.57 -6.30
N VAL A 69 1.81 -3.26 -6.56
CA VAL A 69 2.79 -4.25 -7.00
C VAL A 69 3.97 -4.24 -6.05
N GLY A 70 3.95 -5.15 -5.09
CA GLY A 70 4.92 -5.26 -4.01
C GLY A 70 5.55 -6.66 -3.91
N GLY A 71 5.87 -7.04 -2.68
CA GLY A 71 6.49 -8.31 -2.32
C GLY A 71 7.68 -8.09 -1.40
N GLY A 72 8.82 -8.77 -1.63
CA GLY A 72 10.10 -8.42 -1.05
C GLY A 72 10.59 -7.09 -1.62
N GLU A 73 11.51 -7.12 -2.60
CA GLU A 73 11.83 -5.95 -3.41
C GLU A 73 11.36 -6.20 -4.86
N PRO A 74 10.28 -5.54 -5.31
CA PRO A 74 9.67 -5.84 -6.60
C PRO A 74 10.61 -5.58 -7.78
N PHE A 75 11.52 -4.61 -7.67
CA PHE A 75 12.48 -4.30 -8.74
C PHE A 75 13.64 -5.32 -8.87
N LEU A 76 13.71 -6.34 -8.02
CA LEU A 76 14.55 -7.51 -8.29
C LEU A 76 14.04 -8.33 -9.48
N ARG A 77 12.72 -8.28 -9.76
CA ARG A 77 12.16 -8.93 -10.95
C ARG A 77 12.41 -8.12 -12.20
N LYS A 78 13.13 -8.69 -13.16
CA LYS A 78 13.47 -8.04 -14.44
C LYS A 78 12.26 -7.83 -15.36
N ASP A 79 11.16 -8.53 -15.11
CA ASP A 79 9.92 -8.50 -15.88
C ASP A 79 8.79 -7.74 -15.18
N LEU A 80 9.06 -7.00 -14.09
CA LEU A 80 8.06 -6.21 -13.37
C LEU A 80 7.27 -5.29 -14.32
N TYR A 81 7.95 -4.56 -15.20
CA TYR A 81 7.27 -3.68 -16.16
C TYR A 81 6.30 -4.42 -17.07
N LYS A 82 6.64 -5.66 -17.49
CA LYS A 82 5.74 -6.50 -18.29
C LYS A 82 4.49 -6.86 -17.50
N ILE A 83 4.66 -7.31 -16.24
CA ILE A 83 3.54 -7.62 -15.34
C ILE A 83 2.63 -6.40 -15.19
N VAL A 84 3.19 -5.24 -14.86
CA VAL A 84 2.41 -4.00 -14.69
C VAL A 84 1.63 -3.63 -15.95
N ASN A 85 2.25 -3.77 -17.12
CA ASN A 85 1.64 -3.39 -18.40
C ASN A 85 0.50 -4.32 -18.84
N LEU A 86 0.43 -5.55 -18.33
CA LEU A 86 -0.70 -6.46 -18.61
C LEU A 86 -2.03 -5.94 -18.07
N PHE A 87 -2.03 -5.23 -16.95
CA PHE A 87 -3.27 -4.85 -16.27
C PHE A 87 -3.81 -3.51 -16.76
N LYS A 88 -5.12 -3.47 -17.03
CA LYS A 88 -5.83 -2.21 -17.23
C LYS A 88 -6.22 -1.64 -15.87
N LYS A 89 -5.60 -0.53 -15.49
CA LYS A 89 -5.69 0.11 -14.18
C LYS A 89 -5.71 1.62 -14.32
N GLN A 90 -6.18 2.32 -13.27
CA GLN A 90 -6.13 3.79 -13.21
C GLN A 90 -4.95 4.29 -12.38
N VAL A 91 -4.61 3.58 -11.33
CA VAL A 91 -3.46 3.87 -10.47
C VAL A 91 -2.64 2.60 -10.31
N VAL A 92 -1.33 2.71 -10.43
CA VAL A 92 -0.39 1.67 -10.01
C VAL A 92 0.59 2.24 -8.99
N ALA A 93 0.78 1.53 -7.88
CA ALA A 93 1.71 1.91 -6.83
C ALA A 93 2.74 0.79 -6.62
N ILE A 94 4.02 1.17 -6.61
CA ILE A 94 5.14 0.23 -6.49
C ILE A 94 6.04 0.71 -5.34
N PRO A 95 6.04 0.01 -4.19
CA PRO A 95 6.99 0.27 -3.13
C PRO A 95 8.39 -0.21 -3.52
N THR A 96 9.40 0.49 -3.05
CA THR A 96 10.81 0.10 -3.23
C THR A 96 11.67 0.58 -2.07
N ASN A 97 12.69 -0.20 -1.74
CA ASN A 97 13.74 0.24 -0.83
C ASN A 97 14.73 1.21 -1.51
N GLY A 98 14.59 1.46 -2.79
CA GLY A 98 15.38 2.44 -3.55
C GLY A 98 16.84 2.07 -3.78
N PHE A 99 17.29 0.86 -3.44
CA PHE A 99 18.70 0.50 -3.47
C PHE A 99 19.23 0.18 -4.88
N LEU A 100 18.39 -0.32 -5.76
CA LEU A 100 18.75 -0.83 -7.09
C LEU A 100 18.51 0.23 -8.17
N THR A 101 19.19 1.37 -8.10
CA THR A 101 18.96 2.56 -8.93
C THR A 101 18.79 2.23 -10.41
N ASP A 102 19.74 1.52 -11.02
CA ASP A 102 19.72 1.22 -12.45
C ASP A 102 18.53 0.33 -12.86
N ASN A 103 18.25 -0.70 -12.08
CA ASN A 103 17.10 -1.58 -12.32
C ASN A 103 15.78 -0.82 -12.20
N ILE A 104 15.65 0.03 -11.18
CA ILE A 104 14.46 0.84 -10.95
C ILE A 104 14.24 1.79 -12.13
N LEU A 105 15.28 2.53 -12.54
CA LEU A 105 15.25 3.44 -13.69
C LEU A 105 14.85 2.74 -14.98
N GLU A 106 15.51 1.60 -15.27
CA GLU A 106 15.24 0.84 -16.49
C GLU A 106 13.78 0.40 -16.55
N GLN A 107 13.24 -0.13 -15.47
CA GLN A 107 11.89 -0.65 -15.44
C GLN A 107 10.84 0.45 -15.42
N VAL A 108 11.04 1.53 -14.67
CA VAL A 108 10.13 2.69 -14.64
C VAL A 108 10.00 3.31 -16.04
N LYS A 109 11.10 3.41 -16.80
CA LYS A 109 11.06 3.89 -18.19
C LYS A 109 10.16 3.04 -19.09
N LYS A 110 10.08 1.72 -18.86
CA LYS A 110 9.32 0.75 -19.68
C LYS A 110 7.86 0.57 -19.23
N ILE A 111 7.46 1.07 -18.06
CA ILE A 111 6.05 1.04 -17.63
C ILE A 111 5.23 1.98 -18.49
N ASP A 112 4.13 1.49 -19.07
CA ASP A 112 3.18 2.31 -19.81
C ASP A 112 2.28 3.11 -18.84
N THR A 113 2.39 4.43 -18.92
CA THR A 113 1.62 5.39 -18.13
C THR A 113 0.59 6.17 -18.93
N SER A 114 0.35 5.80 -20.19
CA SER A 114 -0.57 6.53 -21.09
C SER A 114 -2.01 6.61 -20.55
N ASN A 115 -2.45 5.60 -19.79
CA ASN A 115 -3.80 5.48 -19.25
C ASN A 115 -3.87 5.25 -17.74
N CYS A 116 -2.77 5.43 -17.01
CA CYS A 116 -2.74 5.27 -15.56
C CYS A 116 -1.76 6.23 -14.90
N GLU A 117 -2.00 6.51 -13.63
CA GLU A 117 -1.08 7.20 -12.75
C GLU A 117 -0.08 6.18 -12.16
N LEU A 118 1.21 6.39 -12.39
CA LEU A 118 2.27 5.63 -11.74
C LEU A 118 2.71 6.33 -10.45
N THR A 119 2.83 5.58 -9.39
CA THR A 119 3.38 6.06 -8.12
C THR A 119 4.53 5.16 -7.69
N ILE A 120 5.68 5.74 -7.42
CA ILE A 120 6.81 5.05 -6.79
C ILE A 120 6.86 5.44 -5.32
N ASN A 121 6.77 4.46 -4.45
CA ASN A 121 6.75 4.65 -3.00
C ASN A 121 8.12 4.28 -2.41
N PHE A 122 8.93 5.28 -2.11
CA PHE A 122 10.22 5.08 -1.46
C PHE A 122 10.05 4.80 0.03
N SER A 123 10.68 3.75 0.50
CA SER A 123 10.61 3.34 1.90
C SER A 123 11.68 4.05 2.73
N LEU A 124 11.26 4.91 3.66
CA LEU A 124 12.15 5.63 4.59
C LEU A 124 11.60 5.50 6.02
N ASP A 125 12.41 5.02 6.96
CA ASP A 125 11.97 4.69 8.32
C ASP A 125 12.74 5.40 9.43
N GLY A 126 13.14 6.63 9.24
CA GLY A 126 13.87 7.47 10.18
C GLY A 126 14.87 8.35 9.46
N LEU A 127 15.62 9.15 10.19
CA LEU A 127 16.81 9.84 9.70
C LEU A 127 17.91 8.82 9.37
N LYS A 128 19.03 9.25 8.84
CA LYS A 128 20.06 8.40 8.22
C LYS A 128 20.44 7.18 9.06
N ASP A 129 20.81 7.37 10.30
CA ASP A 129 21.32 6.28 11.14
C ASP A 129 20.21 5.30 11.56
N THR A 130 19.08 5.82 11.98
CA THR A 130 17.88 5.01 12.33
C THR A 130 17.34 4.26 11.12
N HIS A 131 17.27 4.93 9.97
CA HIS A 131 16.85 4.27 8.72
C HIS A 131 17.79 3.11 8.37
N ASN A 132 19.11 3.34 8.36
CA ASN A 132 20.10 2.31 8.05
C ASN A 132 20.05 1.14 9.04
N MET A 133 19.86 1.43 10.32
CA MET A 133 19.68 0.42 11.38
C MET A 133 18.44 -0.43 11.12
N ILE A 134 17.26 0.19 10.95
CA ILE A 134 16.00 -0.53 10.70
C ILE A 134 16.06 -1.35 9.41
N ARG A 135 16.66 -0.80 8.35
CA ARG A 135 16.82 -1.48 7.05
C ARG A 135 17.95 -2.49 7.03
N LYS A 136 18.77 -2.55 8.10
CA LYS A 136 19.96 -3.41 8.22
C LYS A 136 20.92 -3.26 7.05
N ASN A 137 21.11 -2.02 6.56
CA ASN A 137 22.00 -1.69 5.45
C ASN A 137 22.52 -0.27 5.57
N GLN A 138 23.84 -0.12 5.76
CA GLN A 138 24.50 1.15 6.03
C GLN A 138 24.47 2.14 4.85
N GLN A 139 24.17 1.68 3.64
CA GLN A 139 24.08 2.51 2.44
C GLN A 139 22.64 2.84 2.05
N SER A 140 21.65 2.35 2.79
CA SER A 140 20.25 2.42 2.41
C SER A 140 19.77 3.86 2.24
N TRP A 141 20.09 4.74 3.19
CA TRP A 141 19.71 6.14 3.14
C TRP A 141 20.24 6.88 1.91
N ASP A 142 21.55 6.77 1.66
CA ASP A 142 22.17 7.48 0.54
C ASP A 142 21.67 6.93 -0.81
N LYS A 143 21.45 5.62 -0.89
CA LYS A 143 20.94 4.96 -2.09
C LYS A 143 19.50 5.33 -2.40
N VAL A 144 18.60 5.34 -1.42
CA VAL A 144 17.20 5.69 -1.66
C VAL A 144 17.07 7.12 -2.16
N TRP A 145 17.82 8.07 -1.60
CA TRP A 145 17.81 9.46 -2.06
C TRP A 145 18.44 9.64 -3.44
N SER A 146 19.55 8.95 -3.72
CA SER A 146 20.15 8.96 -5.06
C SER A 146 19.16 8.45 -6.11
N THR A 147 18.47 7.34 -5.82
CA THR A 147 17.45 6.78 -6.73
C THR A 147 16.24 7.71 -6.89
N PHE A 148 15.81 8.34 -5.80
CA PHE A 148 14.75 9.34 -5.84
C PHE A 148 15.07 10.48 -6.82
N GLU A 149 16.24 11.07 -6.73
CA GLU A 149 16.66 12.17 -7.62
C GLU A 149 16.72 11.74 -9.08
N GLU A 150 17.16 10.51 -9.38
CA GLU A 150 17.19 10.00 -10.75
C GLU A 150 15.77 9.73 -11.30
N ILE A 151 14.87 9.15 -10.50
CA ILE A 151 13.47 8.92 -10.92
C ILE A 151 12.74 10.25 -11.11
N LYS A 152 12.99 11.24 -10.25
CA LYS A 152 12.41 12.58 -10.35
C LYS A 152 12.68 13.24 -11.70
N LYS A 153 13.88 13.05 -12.25
CA LYS A 153 14.26 13.58 -13.59
C LYS A 153 13.43 12.99 -14.73
N LEU A 154 12.84 11.81 -14.56
CA LEU A 154 12.01 11.18 -15.60
C LEU A 154 10.63 11.82 -15.76
N ASP A 155 10.16 12.56 -14.78
CA ASP A 155 8.81 13.20 -14.72
C ASP A 155 7.67 12.25 -15.19
N LYS A 156 7.78 10.98 -14.81
CA LYS A 156 6.90 9.90 -15.27
C LYS A 156 6.01 9.32 -14.16
N ALA A 157 6.39 9.55 -12.91
CA ALA A 157 5.73 8.98 -11.75
C ALA A 157 5.53 10.03 -10.66
N LYS A 158 4.46 9.88 -9.88
CA LYS A 158 4.36 10.54 -8.58
C LYS A 158 5.32 9.88 -7.61
N LEU A 159 6.03 10.69 -6.84
CA LEU A 159 7.02 10.22 -5.89
C LEU A 159 6.49 10.36 -4.47
N ARG A 160 6.45 9.27 -3.75
CA ARG A 160 5.96 9.21 -2.38
C ARG A 160 7.00 8.59 -1.47
N VAL A 161 6.95 8.98 -0.21
CA VAL A 161 7.66 8.28 0.86
C VAL A 161 6.64 7.51 1.69
N ILE A 162 7.03 6.30 2.10
CA ILE A 162 6.31 5.49 3.09
C ILE A 162 7.22 5.27 4.28
N THR A 163 6.70 5.57 5.47
CA THR A 163 7.34 5.29 6.75
C THR A 163 6.44 4.40 7.58
N VAL A 164 6.99 3.32 8.14
CA VAL A 164 6.29 2.46 9.11
C VAL A 164 6.73 2.85 10.52
N ILE A 165 5.81 3.46 11.28
CA ILE A 165 6.08 3.87 12.67
C ILE A 165 6.26 2.64 13.55
N ASN A 166 7.34 2.65 14.34
CA ASN A 166 7.64 1.69 15.38
C ASN A 166 8.45 2.38 16.50
N ASN A 167 8.73 1.65 17.57
CA ASN A 167 9.45 2.17 18.74
C ASN A 167 10.91 2.61 18.43
N LYS A 168 11.49 2.17 17.31
CA LYS A 168 12.87 2.52 16.94
C LYS A 168 12.96 3.87 16.23
N ASN A 169 11.87 4.34 15.61
CA ASN A 169 11.87 5.57 14.83
C ASN A 169 10.87 6.62 15.32
N PHE A 170 10.16 6.37 16.40
CA PHE A 170 9.06 7.21 16.85
C PHE A 170 9.46 8.67 17.04
N ASP A 171 10.59 8.93 17.69
CA ASP A 171 11.07 10.28 17.99
C ASP A 171 11.57 11.03 16.73
N GLU A 172 11.85 10.30 15.66
CA GLU A 172 12.33 10.86 14.41
C GLU A 172 11.23 11.09 13.35
N ILE A 173 9.98 10.70 13.61
CA ILE A 173 8.89 10.83 12.62
C ILE A 173 8.70 12.28 12.18
N ILE A 174 8.63 13.22 13.11
CA ILE A 174 8.44 14.63 12.77
C ILE A 174 9.67 15.25 12.09
N PRO A 175 10.90 15.07 12.59
CA PRO A 175 12.11 15.47 11.87
C PRO A 175 12.18 14.91 10.45
N LEU A 176 11.95 13.61 10.28
CA LEU A 176 11.92 12.95 8.97
C LEU A 176 10.86 13.56 8.04
N MET A 177 9.65 13.79 8.53
CA MET A 177 8.58 14.39 7.72
C MET A 177 8.93 15.78 7.22
N LYS A 178 9.62 16.58 8.03
CA LYS A 178 10.10 17.91 7.63
C LYS A 178 11.18 17.80 6.55
N GLU A 179 12.17 16.92 6.73
CA GLU A 179 13.21 16.69 5.73
C GLU A 179 12.64 16.17 4.40
N VAL A 180 11.75 15.19 4.46
CA VAL A 180 11.06 14.66 3.28
C VAL A 180 10.26 15.74 2.54
N GLN A 181 9.60 16.64 3.27
CA GLN A 181 8.84 17.74 2.67
C GLN A 181 9.75 18.72 1.89
N GLU A 182 10.93 19.04 2.41
CA GLU A 182 11.92 19.91 1.78
C GLU A 182 12.47 19.33 0.46
N LYS A 183 12.48 18.01 0.31
CA LYS A 183 12.90 17.32 -0.93
C LYS A 183 11.88 17.45 -2.07
N GLY A 184 10.69 18.00 -1.82
CA GLY A 184 9.66 18.23 -2.85
C GLY A 184 8.96 16.94 -3.29
N ILE A 185 8.72 16.05 -2.36
CA ILE A 185 7.95 14.81 -2.55
C ILE A 185 6.44 15.14 -2.67
N ASP A 186 5.72 14.41 -3.51
CA ASP A 186 4.28 14.63 -3.70
C ASP A 186 3.48 14.32 -2.43
N PHE A 187 3.90 13.30 -1.69
CA PHE A 187 3.22 12.89 -0.46
C PHE A 187 4.07 11.96 0.41
N HIS A 188 3.99 12.12 1.74
CA HIS A 188 4.57 11.23 2.73
C HIS A 188 3.46 10.44 3.45
N SER A 189 3.42 9.12 3.27
CA SER A 189 2.50 8.22 3.95
C SER A 189 3.14 7.65 5.20
N VAL A 190 2.60 7.99 6.36
CA VAL A 190 3.03 7.42 7.64
C VAL A 190 2.04 6.32 8.02
N MET A 191 2.53 5.10 8.20
CA MET A 191 1.73 3.91 8.47
C MET A 191 2.07 3.32 9.82
N LEU A 192 1.09 2.72 10.48
CA LEU A 192 1.31 1.99 11.73
C LEU A 192 1.92 0.61 11.45
N LEU A 193 2.84 0.20 12.30
CA LEU A 193 3.38 -1.16 12.30
C LEU A 193 2.25 -2.19 12.38
N ARG A 194 2.38 -3.29 11.64
CA ARG A 194 1.41 -4.38 11.61
C ARG A 194 2.06 -5.71 11.28
N GLY A 195 1.39 -6.80 11.67
CA GLY A 195 1.87 -8.15 11.43
C GLY A 195 3.00 -8.56 12.39
N GLU A 196 3.52 -9.74 12.16
CA GLU A 196 4.72 -10.22 12.83
C GLU A 196 5.96 -9.60 12.20
N THR A 197 6.91 -9.19 13.01
CA THR A 197 8.14 -8.51 12.59
C THR A 197 9.32 -9.48 12.61
N LEU A 198 10.34 -9.22 11.77
CA LEU A 198 11.56 -10.03 11.80
C LEU A 198 12.34 -9.91 13.11
N ASP A 199 12.32 -8.73 13.73
CA ASP A 199 12.97 -8.50 15.01
C ASP A 199 11.90 -8.34 16.09
N ASP A 200 11.95 -9.19 17.11
CA ASP A 200 10.96 -9.27 18.21
C ASP A 200 10.89 -7.99 19.05
N ASP A 201 11.94 -7.16 19.05
CA ASP A 201 12.02 -5.91 19.80
C ASP A 201 11.45 -4.70 19.02
N VAL A 202 10.90 -4.92 17.85
CA VAL A 202 10.20 -3.89 17.06
C VAL A 202 8.72 -3.91 17.36
N ASN A 203 8.23 -2.85 18.00
CA ASN A 203 6.87 -2.77 18.52
C ASN A 203 6.19 -1.46 18.09
N LEU A 204 4.86 -1.46 18.10
CA LEU A 204 4.07 -0.25 17.90
C LEU A 204 4.13 0.61 19.17
N PRO A 205 4.37 1.93 19.08
CA PRO A 205 4.26 2.86 20.20
C PRO A 205 2.85 2.88 20.83
N ASP A 206 2.77 3.39 22.05
CA ASP A 206 1.49 3.52 22.76
C ASP A 206 0.51 4.45 22.02
N THR A 207 -0.79 4.18 22.14
CA THR A 207 -1.82 4.96 21.44
C THR A 207 -1.91 6.41 21.89
N ASN A 208 -1.54 6.75 23.14
CA ASN A 208 -1.50 8.13 23.60
C ASN A 208 -0.32 8.88 22.96
N GLU A 209 0.83 8.24 22.84
CA GLU A 209 1.98 8.78 22.11
C GLU A 209 1.62 9.05 20.64
N LEU A 210 0.97 8.08 19.98
CA LEU A 210 0.48 8.22 18.62
C LEU A 210 -0.55 9.35 18.44
N LYS A 211 -1.41 9.61 19.45
CA LYS A 211 -2.35 10.73 19.45
C LYS A 211 -1.65 12.09 19.59
N ILE A 212 -0.61 12.14 20.42
CA ILE A 212 0.21 13.36 20.56
C ILE A 212 0.94 13.68 19.28
N LEU A 213 1.64 12.69 18.72
CA LEU A 213 2.35 12.79 17.44
C LEU A 213 1.42 13.28 16.30
N ALA A 214 0.19 12.80 16.28
CA ALA A 214 -0.78 13.13 15.23
C ALA A 214 -1.04 14.62 15.06
N LYS A 215 -0.91 15.42 16.12
CA LYS A 215 -1.15 16.88 16.06
C LYS A 215 -0.17 17.54 15.09
N GLU A 216 1.12 17.39 15.34
CA GLU A 216 2.17 17.97 14.49
C GLU A 216 2.23 17.30 13.10
N MET A 217 2.09 15.98 13.06
CA MET A 217 2.03 15.22 11.81
C MET A 217 0.93 15.75 10.87
N PHE A 218 -0.26 16.04 11.37
CA PHE A 218 -1.36 16.56 10.54
C PHE A 218 -1.14 18.01 10.07
N GLU A 219 -0.36 18.79 10.77
CA GLU A 219 0.06 20.12 10.31
C GLU A 219 0.98 20.01 9.09
N ILE A 220 1.95 19.09 9.15
CA ILE A 220 2.86 18.81 8.03
C ILE A 220 2.09 18.23 6.85
N LEU A 221 1.26 17.20 7.08
CA LEU A 221 0.42 16.59 6.03
C LEU A 221 -0.55 17.60 5.40
N GLY A 222 -0.94 18.64 6.15
CA GLY A 222 -1.76 19.74 5.66
C GLY A 222 -1.12 20.54 4.53
N LYS A 223 0.19 20.52 4.41
CA LYS A 223 0.95 21.28 3.40
C LYS A 223 1.12 20.54 2.07
N TYR A 224 0.93 19.20 2.04
CA TYR A 224 1.01 18.44 0.79
C TYR A 224 -0.19 18.67 -0.12
N ASN A 225 0.06 18.71 -1.42
CA ASN A 225 -0.97 18.81 -2.46
C ASN A 225 -1.28 17.46 -3.13
N TYR A 226 -0.55 16.40 -2.80
CA TYR A 226 -0.73 15.02 -3.30
C TYR A 226 -0.59 14.90 -4.84
N GLY A 227 0.07 15.84 -5.48
CA GLY A 227 0.13 15.92 -6.94
C GLY A 227 -1.22 16.16 -7.63
N VAL A 228 -2.26 16.61 -6.88
CA VAL A 228 -3.62 16.83 -7.43
C VAL A 228 -4.20 18.23 -7.15
N GLY A 229 -3.79 18.88 -6.09
CA GLY A 229 -4.23 20.22 -5.72
C GLY A 229 -5.72 20.38 -5.34
N GLY A 230 -6.10 21.58 -4.95
CA GLY A 230 -7.49 22.02 -4.73
C GLY A 230 -8.33 21.14 -3.81
N ASN A 231 -9.58 20.92 -4.18
CA ASN A 231 -10.55 20.11 -3.41
C ASN A 231 -10.13 18.65 -3.30
N SER A 232 -9.47 18.09 -4.32
CA SER A 232 -8.99 16.71 -4.30
C SER A 232 -7.91 16.52 -3.24
N ALA A 233 -6.96 17.45 -3.13
CA ALA A 233 -5.94 17.43 -2.08
C ALA A 233 -6.59 17.57 -0.68
N ARG A 234 -7.63 18.38 -0.52
CA ARG A 234 -8.39 18.48 0.74
C ARG A 234 -9.03 17.16 1.14
N ILE A 235 -9.66 16.46 0.20
CA ILE A 235 -10.27 15.15 0.44
C ILE A 235 -9.22 14.14 0.87
N LEU A 236 -8.06 14.11 0.20
CA LEU A 236 -6.96 13.20 0.55
C LEU A 236 -6.38 13.51 1.94
N ARG A 237 -6.18 14.78 2.29
CA ARG A 237 -5.77 15.17 3.65
C ARG A 237 -6.76 14.70 4.71
N ASN A 238 -8.05 14.89 4.47
CA ASN A 238 -9.10 14.45 5.38
C ASN A 238 -9.18 12.93 5.45
N TYR A 239 -8.95 12.23 4.34
CA TYR A 239 -8.84 10.78 4.30
C TYR A 239 -7.72 10.28 5.22
N HIS A 240 -6.51 10.83 5.14
CA HIS A 240 -5.41 10.40 6.00
C HIS A 240 -5.66 10.69 7.49
N ARG A 241 -6.26 11.82 7.81
CA ARG A 241 -6.70 12.13 9.19
C ARG A 241 -7.75 11.14 9.69
N TYR A 242 -8.72 10.83 8.86
CA TYR A 242 -9.78 9.88 9.20
C TYR A 242 -9.24 8.46 9.34
N LEU A 243 -8.36 8.03 8.43
CA LEU A 243 -7.67 6.75 8.48
C LEU A 243 -6.89 6.61 9.79
N TRP A 244 -6.07 7.60 10.16
CA TRP A 244 -5.30 7.59 11.38
C TRP A 244 -6.17 7.47 12.62
N LYS A 245 -7.17 8.36 12.77
CA LYS A 245 -8.12 8.32 13.90
C LYS A 245 -8.84 6.98 13.99
N THR A 246 -9.22 6.41 12.85
CA THR A 246 -9.89 5.10 12.79
C THR A 246 -8.94 3.98 13.20
N SER A 247 -7.68 4.03 12.77
CA SER A 247 -6.65 3.05 13.13
C SER A 247 -6.36 3.05 14.63
N ILE A 248 -6.21 4.22 15.25
CA ILE A 248 -6.04 4.33 16.70
C ILE A 248 -7.24 3.70 17.44
N ARG A 249 -8.46 4.02 17.02
CA ARG A 249 -9.66 3.42 17.61
C ARG A 249 -9.70 1.89 17.46
N ILE A 250 -9.27 1.35 16.34
CA ILE A 250 -9.20 -0.11 16.13
C ILE A 250 -8.24 -0.74 17.15
N ILE A 251 -7.09 -0.12 17.37
CA ILE A 251 -6.09 -0.60 18.34
C ILE A 251 -6.65 -0.58 19.76
N GLU A 252 -7.25 0.54 20.19
CA GLU A 252 -7.80 0.71 21.53
C GLU A 252 -9.02 -0.17 21.81
N GLU A 253 -9.96 -0.21 20.85
CA GLU A 253 -11.21 -0.94 20.99
C GLU A 253 -11.06 -2.43 20.65
N LYS A 254 -9.93 -2.85 20.07
CA LYS A 254 -9.64 -4.22 19.60
C LYS A 254 -10.78 -4.83 18.80
N LYS A 255 -11.42 -4.00 17.95
CA LYS A 255 -12.54 -4.42 17.10
C LYS A 255 -12.58 -3.67 15.78
N GLN A 256 -13.30 -4.22 14.82
CA GLN A 256 -13.58 -3.56 13.53
C GLN A 256 -14.55 -2.39 13.74
N VAL A 257 -14.08 -1.14 13.61
CA VAL A 257 -14.88 0.09 13.81
C VAL A 257 -15.53 0.63 12.53
N ILE A 258 -15.09 0.15 11.37
CA ILE A 258 -15.73 0.40 10.07
C ILE A 258 -15.88 -0.92 9.32
N PRO A 259 -16.88 -1.08 8.42
CA PRO A 259 -17.00 -2.28 7.60
C PRO A 259 -15.72 -2.51 6.79
N CYS A 260 -15.24 -3.73 6.75
CA CYS A 260 -14.15 -4.15 5.87
C CYS A 260 -14.70 -4.82 4.62
N TYR A 261 -14.14 -4.48 3.46
CA TYR A 261 -14.54 -5.04 2.17
C TYR A 261 -13.46 -5.94 1.55
N ALA A 262 -12.52 -6.43 2.35
CA ALA A 262 -11.53 -7.40 1.88
C ALA A 262 -12.21 -8.66 1.32
N GLY A 263 -11.66 -9.21 0.23
CA GLY A 263 -12.26 -10.31 -0.51
C GLY A 263 -13.47 -9.92 -1.39
N ARG A 264 -13.96 -8.66 -1.29
CA ARG A 264 -15.01 -8.11 -2.17
C ARG A 264 -14.45 -7.00 -3.07
N SER A 265 -13.83 -5.99 -2.48
CA SER A 265 -13.25 -4.84 -3.20
C SER A 265 -11.78 -5.03 -3.54
N ASN A 266 -11.06 -5.77 -2.74
CA ASN A 266 -9.64 -6.05 -2.90
C ASN A 266 -9.31 -7.54 -2.69
N MET A 267 -8.18 -7.95 -3.24
CA MET A 267 -7.63 -9.29 -3.13
C MET A 267 -6.11 -9.24 -3.23
N VAL A 268 -5.43 -10.20 -2.64
CA VAL A 268 -3.99 -10.34 -2.66
C VAL A 268 -3.61 -11.60 -3.43
N VAL A 269 -2.63 -11.51 -4.30
CA VAL A 269 -1.98 -12.65 -4.95
C VAL A 269 -0.49 -12.60 -4.61
N TRP A 270 0.00 -13.65 -3.99
CA TRP A 270 1.38 -13.80 -3.54
C TRP A 270 2.29 -14.35 -4.64
N GLY A 271 3.58 -14.11 -4.53
CA GLY A 271 4.57 -14.53 -5.52
C GLY A 271 4.58 -16.05 -5.80
N ASP A 272 4.23 -16.86 -4.82
CA ASP A 272 4.11 -18.31 -4.92
C ASP A 272 2.75 -18.82 -5.43
N GLY A 273 1.87 -17.90 -5.80
CA GLY A 273 0.54 -18.21 -6.33
C GLY A 273 -0.58 -18.32 -5.29
N ALA A 274 -0.27 -18.21 -4.00
CA ALA A 274 -1.30 -18.16 -2.97
C ALA A 274 -2.21 -16.92 -3.18
N VAL A 275 -3.50 -17.09 -2.92
CA VAL A 275 -4.50 -16.00 -3.02
C VAL A 275 -5.16 -15.83 -1.66
N SER A 276 -5.33 -14.59 -1.20
CA SER A 276 -6.01 -14.28 0.05
C SER A 276 -6.90 -13.04 -0.08
N SER A 277 -7.88 -12.91 0.82
CA SER A 277 -8.75 -11.72 0.85
C SER A 277 -8.00 -10.46 1.26
N CYS A 278 -6.99 -10.60 2.12
CA CYS A 278 -6.05 -9.53 2.49
C CYS A 278 -4.74 -10.13 2.98
N GLU A 279 -3.71 -9.30 3.18
CA GLU A 279 -2.38 -9.72 3.65
C GLU A 279 -2.37 -10.33 5.06
N MET A 280 -3.41 -10.05 5.87
CA MET A 280 -3.52 -10.50 7.26
C MET A 280 -4.33 -11.80 7.44
N LEU A 281 -4.87 -12.35 6.37
CA LEU A 281 -5.70 -13.56 6.42
C LEU A 281 -5.03 -14.71 5.66
N PRO A 282 -5.27 -15.97 6.08
CA PRO A 282 -4.71 -17.13 5.40
C PRO A 282 -5.18 -17.22 3.95
N ALA A 283 -4.40 -17.94 3.15
CA ALA A 283 -4.74 -18.19 1.76
C ALA A 283 -6.07 -18.95 1.62
N ILE A 284 -6.86 -18.56 0.61
CA ILE A 284 -8.12 -19.20 0.23
C ILE A 284 -7.96 -20.19 -0.92
N GLY A 285 -6.78 -20.24 -1.53
CA GLY A 285 -6.38 -21.14 -2.60
C GLY A 285 -5.05 -20.75 -3.21
N ASN A 286 -4.62 -21.50 -4.22
CA ASN A 286 -3.37 -21.24 -4.96
C ASN A 286 -3.63 -21.37 -6.46
N ILE A 287 -3.17 -20.39 -7.25
CA ILE A 287 -3.40 -20.36 -8.72
C ILE A 287 -2.51 -21.35 -9.49
N ASN A 288 -1.55 -21.98 -8.85
CA ASN A 288 -0.82 -23.12 -9.42
C ASN A 288 -1.66 -24.41 -9.39
N GLU A 289 -2.68 -24.49 -8.53
CA GLU A 289 -3.51 -25.66 -8.29
C GLU A 289 -4.92 -25.54 -8.88
N LYS A 290 -5.47 -24.32 -8.82
CA LYS A 290 -6.85 -24.01 -9.22
C LYS A 290 -6.89 -22.77 -10.10
N SER A 291 -7.87 -22.67 -10.99
CA SER A 291 -8.10 -21.43 -11.72
C SER A 291 -8.54 -20.31 -10.77
N ILE A 292 -8.29 -19.07 -11.14
CA ILE A 292 -8.74 -17.92 -10.33
C ILE A 292 -10.27 -17.91 -10.17
N ASP A 293 -11.03 -18.37 -11.17
CA ASP A 293 -12.49 -18.50 -11.10
C ASP A 293 -12.91 -19.50 -10.01
N GLN A 294 -12.29 -20.67 -9.96
CA GLN A 294 -12.54 -21.67 -8.92
C GLN A 294 -12.20 -21.15 -7.51
N ILE A 295 -11.14 -20.34 -7.37
CA ILE A 295 -10.79 -19.71 -6.10
C ILE A 295 -11.84 -18.67 -5.70
N LEU A 296 -12.30 -17.85 -6.63
CA LEU A 296 -13.34 -16.83 -6.38
C LEU A 296 -14.70 -17.41 -6.02
N GLU A 297 -15.00 -18.63 -6.43
CA GLU A 297 -16.23 -19.36 -6.12
C GLU A 297 -16.09 -20.29 -4.90
N SER A 298 -14.90 -20.39 -4.31
CA SER A 298 -14.59 -21.35 -3.25
C SER A 298 -15.36 -21.09 -1.95
N GLU A 299 -15.65 -22.16 -1.21
CA GLU A 299 -16.21 -22.08 0.13
C GLU A 299 -15.24 -21.37 1.12
N SER A 300 -13.92 -21.44 0.90
CA SER A 300 -12.93 -20.73 1.70
C SER A 300 -13.11 -19.21 1.59
N LEU A 301 -13.32 -18.68 0.38
CA LEU A 301 -13.59 -17.26 0.19
C LEU A 301 -14.93 -16.85 0.81
N LYS A 302 -15.98 -17.66 0.66
CA LYS A 302 -17.31 -17.39 1.25
C LYS A 302 -17.21 -17.31 2.77
N LYS A 303 -16.53 -18.27 3.42
CA LYS A 303 -16.28 -18.27 4.86
C LYS A 303 -15.49 -17.05 5.32
N GLN A 304 -14.42 -16.67 4.61
CA GLN A 304 -13.66 -15.46 4.96
C GLN A 304 -14.52 -14.19 4.81
N LYS A 305 -15.31 -14.06 3.76
CA LYS A 305 -16.23 -12.92 3.60
C LYS A 305 -17.26 -12.84 4.73
N GLU A 306 -17.78 -13.97 5.19
CA GLU A 306 -18.72 -14.04 6.31
C GLU A 306 -18.05 -13.65 7.62
N SER A 307 -16.87 -14.19 7.92
CA SER A 307 -16.06 -13.84 9.10
C SER A 307 -15.74 -12.33 9.14
N ILE A 308 -15.32 -11.74 8.01
CA ILE A 308 -15.08 -10.30 7.89
C ILE A 308 -16.36 -9.49 8.15
N LYS A 309 -17.50 -9.91 7.59
CA LYS A 309 -18.81 -9.28 7.78
C LYS A 309 -19.27 -9.34 9.24
N ASN A 310 -19.02 -10.46 9.91
CA ASN A 310 -19.30 -10.68 11.32
C ASN A 310 -18.33 -9.97 12.27
N LYS A 311 -17.32 -9.28 11.72
CA LYS A 311 -16.30 -8.52 12.48
C LYS A 311 -15.43 -9.40 13.38
N GLU A 312 -15.17 -10.62 12.97
CA GLU A 312 -14.31 -11.57 13.71
C GLU A 312 -12.82 -11.21 13.59
N CYS A 313 -12.45 -10.31 12.68
CA CYS A 313 -11.11 -9.75 12.58
C CYS A 313 -11.13 -8.23 12.64
N HIS A 314 -9.99 -7.66 13.06
CA HIS A 314 -9.74 -6.23 13.04
C HIS A 314 -8.26 -5.95 12.72
N CYS A 315 -7.98 -4.88 12.01
CA CYS A 315 -6.61 -4.49 11.67
C CYS A 315 -6.54 -3.03 11.24
N THR A 316 -5.32 -2.51 11.15
CA THR A 316 -5.00 -1.18 10.64
C THR A 316 -4.41 -1.22 9.21
N HIS A 317 -4.66 -2.29 8.47
CA HIS A 317 -4.12 -2.50 7.13
C HIS A 317 -4.60 -1.46 6.13
N ASN A 318 -3.70 -0.59 5.64
CA ASN A 318 -4.03 0.58 4.85
C ASN A 318 -4.77 0.24 3.55
N CYS A 319 -4.40 -0.82 2.82
CA CYS A 319 -5.05 -1.18 1.56
C CYS A 319 -6.50 -1.60 1.77
N ALA A 320 -6.79 -2.39 2.81
CA ALA A 320 -8.16 -2.76 3.18
C ALA A 320 -8.95 -1.55 3.71
N MET A 321 -8.32 -0.68 4.50
CA MET A 321 -8.93 0.55 5.01
C MET A 321 -9.25 1.55 3.90
N LEU A 322 -8.40 1.66 2.88
CA LEU A 322 -8.63 2.52 1.72
C LEU A 322 -9.97 2.20 1.07
N THR A 323 -10.17 0.94 0.68
CA THR A 323 -11.42 0.51 0.03
C THR A 323 -12.61 0.57 0.98
N SER A 324 -12.41 0.28 2.27
CA SER A 324 -13.45 0.35 3.30
C SER A 324 -13.95 1.78 3.55
N ILE A 325 -13.09 2.78 3.45
CA ILE A 325 -13.47 4.19 3.56
C ILE A 325 -14.09 4.67 2.25
N MET A 326 -13.45 4.36 1.12
CA MET A 326 -13.84 4.84 -0.21
C MET A 326 -15.22 4.34 -0.64
N TYR A 327 -15.53 3.07 -0.35
CA TYR A 327 -16.82 2.46 -0.70
C TYR A 327 -17.85 2.52 0.43
N ASN A 328 -17.68 3.41 1.42
CA ASN A 328 -18.64 3.63 2.49
C ASN A 328 -19.23 5.05 2.44
N PRO A 329 -20.37 5.27 1.75
CA PRO A 329 -20.97 6.61 1.61
C PRO A 329 -21.29 7.28 2.94
N LYS A 330 -21.62 6.49 3.99
CA LYS A 330 -21.90 7.02 5.35
C LYS A 330 -20.68 7.72 5.96
N LYS A 331 -19.48 7.49 5.42
CA LYS A 331 -18.22 8.08 5.90
C LYS A 331 -17.73 9.27 5.05
N TRP A 332 -18.34 9.52 3.90
CA TRP A 332 -17.91 10.60 3.00
C TRP A 332 -18.03 11.99 3.63
N GLY A 333 -19.01 12.19 4.52
CA GLY A 333 -19.09 13.41 5.31
C GLY A 333 -17.78 13.75 6.03
N ASN A 334 -17.08 12.75 6.57
CA ASN A 334 -15.79 12.93 7.23
C ASN A 334 -14.67 13.35 6.27
N LEU A 335 -14.78 12.98 4.98
CA LEU A 335 -13.79 13.33 3.96
C LEU A 335 -13.98 14.76 3.44
N ILE A 336 -15.23 15.24 3.43
CA ILE A 336 -15.60 16.56 2.90
C ILE A 336 -15.52 17.64 3.99
N TYR A 337 -16.03 17.35 5.19
CA TYR A 337 -16.30 18.33 6.26
C TYR A 337 -15.49 18.11 7.53
N GLN A 338 -14.33 17.45 7.50
CA GLN A 338 -13.54 17.35 8.73
C GLN A 338 -13.25 18.77 9.26
N LYS A 339 -13.75 19.06 10.47
CA LYS A 339 -13.36 20.25 11.23
C LYS A 339 -11.84 20.22 11.42
N LYS A 340 -11.20 21.39 11.32
CA LYS A 340 -9.80 21.53 11.77
C LYS A 340 -9.67 20.94 13.17
N PRO A 341 -8.50 20.41 13.52
CA PRO A 341 -8.27 19.87 14.86
C PRO A 341 -8.56 20.87 15.95
#